data_0df2fe709c8c5e2370b0402e7aee4989
#
_entry.id   0df2fe709c8c5e2370b0402e7aee4989
#
_cell.length_a   1.000
_cell.length_b   1.000
_cell.length_c   1.000
_cell.angle_alpha   90.00
_cell.angle_beta   90.00
_cell.angle_gamma   90.00
#
_symmetry.space_group_name_H-M   'P 1'
#
loop_
_entity.id
_entity.type
_entity.pdbx_description
1 polymer ?
#
loop_
_entity_poly.entity_id
_entity_poly.type
_entity_poly.pdbx_seq_one_letter_code
_entity_poly.pdbx_strand_id
1 'polypeptide(L)'
;MKKSIYLNYLLAHLLLMALGGVLMLLAAYTAAADASPLWALTVLPMAAAAFLAGRGLRTEDMPAASDDCWNAAIALYVVSLALLAALWKFTEQGAVIFANIWNLPTAPALLGFDAWLGSLPSPGGPGYFALLRSTERYHDRILPVMGAVLAAVEPLCLTLGFLSGGRKTNNEEKKTNA
;
A
#
# COMPACT_ATOMS: atom_id res chain seq x y z
N MET A 1 26.67 8.57 -11.98
CA MET A 1 25.53 9.23 -11.28
C MET A 1 25.03 8.28 -10.19
N LYS A 2 25.17 8.63 -8.90
CA LYS A 2 24.55 7.85 -7.83
C LYS A 2 23.03 7.90 -8.02
N LYS A 3 22.41 6.76 -8.32
CA LYS A 3 20.95 6.67 -8.39
C LYS A 3 20.38 6.95 -7.00
N SER A 4 19.52 7.92 -6.89
CA SER A 4 18.88 8.27 -5.62
C SER A 4 17.92 7.16 -5.19
N ILE A 5 18.09 6.63 -3.99
CA ILE A 5 17.19 5.64 -3.39
C ILE A 5 15.76 6.18 -3.39
N TYR A 6 15.57 7.44 -3.08
CA TYR A 6 14.25 8.09 -3.09
C TYR A 6 13.58 8.03 -4.47
N LEU A 7 14.35 8.25 -5.56
CA LEU A 7 13.80 8.15 -6.91
C LEU A 7 13.36 6.72 -7.23
N ASN A 8 14.13 5.72 -6.80
CA ASN A 8 13.76 4.32 -7.01
C ASN A 8 12.50 3.94 -6.24
N TYR A 9 12.35 4.41 -5.00
CA TYR A 9 11.11 4.19 -4.23
C TYR A 9 9.92 4.87 -4.89
N LEU A 10 10.08 6.09 -5.39
CA LEU A 10 9.03 6.80 -6.12
C LEU A 10 8.64 6.06 -7.42
N LEU A 11 9.61 5.59 -8.18
CA LEU A 11 9.34 4.81 -9.40
C LEU A 11 8.63 3.48 -9.10
N ALA A 12 9.03 2.78 -8.03
CA ALA A 12 8.33 1.58 -7.58
C ALA A 12 6.89 1.90 -7.18
N HIS A 13 6.68 2.98 -6.42
CA HIS A 13 5.35 3.43 -6.04
C HIS A 13 4.48 3.72 -7.27
N LEU A 14 4.99 4.44 -8.27
CA LEU A 14 4.26 4.72 -9.50
C LEU A 14 3.86 3.42 -10.26
N LEU A 15 4.75 2.41 -10.30
CA LEU A 15 4.42 1.10 -10.87
C LEU A 15 3.33 0.39 -10.07
N LEU A 16 3.39 0.45 -8.74
CA LEU A 16 2.38 -0.15 -7.86
C LEU A 16 1.05 0.61 -7.94
N MET A 17 1.06 1.93 -8.15
CA MET A 17 -0.14 2.70 -8.46
C MET A 17 -0.82 2.20 -9.76
N ALA A 18 -0.04 1.93 -10.80
CA ALA A 18 -0.59 1.39 -12.05
C ALA A 18 -1.22 0.00 -11.81
N LEU A 19 -0.55 -0.88 -11.05
CA LEU A 19 -1.10 -2.19 -10.68
C LEU A 19 -2.38 -2.05 -9.83
N GLY A 20 -2.36 -1.19 -8.83
CA GLY A 20 -3.52 -0.88 -7.98
C GLY A 20 -4.69 -0.33 -8.80
N GLY A 21 -4.41 0.53 -9.78
CA GLY A 21 -5.40 1.03 -10.72
C GLY A 21 -6.08 -0.07 -11.55
N VAL A 22 -5.28 -1.02 -12.06
CA VAL A 22 -5.83 -2.20 -12.76
C VAL A 22 -6.72 -3.03 -11.83
N LEU A 23 -6.29 -3.28 -10.59
CA LEU A 23 -7.09 -4.00 -9.62
C LEU A 23 -8.38 -3.26 -9.26
N MET A 24 -8.34 -1.93 -9.14
CA MET A 24 -9.53 -1.12 -8.92
C MET A 24 -10.51 -1.17 -10.09
N LEU A 25 -10.01 -1.14 -11.32
CA LEU A 25 -10.86 -1.31 -12.52
C LEU A 25 -11.50 -2.69 -12.56
N LEU A 26 -10.75 -3.74 -12.22
CA LEU A 26 -11.29 -5.09 -12.09
C LEU A 26 -12.33 -5.18 -10.98
N ALA A 27 -12.07 -4.55 -9.83
CA ALA A 27 -13.04 -4.48 -8.74
C ALA A 27 -14.32 -3.77 -9.17
N ALA A 28 -14.22 -2.63 -9.83
CA ALA A 28 -15.37 -1.88 -10.32
C ALA A 28 -16.17 -2.67 -11.38
N TYR A 29 -15.48 -3.40 -12.26
CA TYR A 29 -16.13 -4.22 -13.29
C TYR A 29 -16.84 -5.45 -12.71
N THR A 30 -16.23 -6.10 -11.70
CA THR A 30 -16.81 -7.32 -11.08
C THR A 30 -17.82 -7.00 -9.98
N ALA A 31 -17.72 -5.81 -9.37
CA ALA A 31 -18.58 -5.35 -8.28
C ALA A 31 -19.81 -4.58 -8.77
N ALA A 32 -20.31 -4.88 -9.97
CA ALA A 32 -21.49 -4.21 -10.52
C ALA A 32 -22.76 -4.32 -9.63
N ALA A 33 -22.72 -5.07 -8.54
CA ALA A 33 -23.78 -5.18 -7.54
C ALA A 33 -23.30 -4.98 -6.11
N ASP A 34 -22.18 -5.62 -5.66
CA ASP A 34 -21.73 -5.55 -4.26
C ASP A 34 -20.21 -5.66 -4.14
N ALA A 35 -19.59 -4.77 -3.35
CA ALA A 35 -18.17 -4.86 -3.03
C ALA A 35 -17.88 -6.17 -2.28
N SER A 36 -17.02 -7.02 -2.85
CA SER A 36 -16.70 -8.31 -2.26
C SER A 36 -15.63 -8.19 -1.17
N PRO A 37 -15.79 -8.84 0.00
CA PRO A 37 -14.74 -8.96 1.01
C PRO A 37 -13.44 -9.56 0.46
N LEU A 38 -13.50 -10.34 -0.62
CA LEU A 38 -12.30 -10.93 -1.27
C LEU A 38 -11.30 -9.88 -1.74
N TRP A 39 -11.72 -8.66 -2.00
CA TRP A 39 -10.82 -7.56 -2.34
C TRP A 39 -9.85 -7.19 -1.23
N ALA A 40 -10.14 -7.54 0.03
CA ALA A 40 -9.17 -7.40 1.12
C ALA A 40 -7.90 -8.23 0.88
N LEU A 41 -8.02 -9.37 0.19
CA LEU A 41 -6.88 -10.24 -0.14
C LEU A 41 -5.91 -9.61 -1.14
N THR A 42 -6.29 -8.53 -1.84
CA THR A 42 -5.39 -7.81 -2.76
C THR A 42 -4.18 -7.20 -2.05
N VAL A 43 -4.23 -7.05 -0.74
CA VAL A 43 -3.05 -6.66 0.05
C VAL A 43 -1.88 -7.64 -0.15
N LEU A 44 -2.14 -8.93 -0.33
CA LEU A 44 -1.11 -9.96 -0.49
C LEU A 44 -0.34 -9.82 -1.82
N PRO A 45 -0.98 -9.81 -3.00
CA PRO A 45 -0.27 -9.59 -4.25
C PRO A 45 0.37 -8.21 -4.32
N MET A 46 -0.22 -7.16 -3.73
CA MET A 46 0.40 -5.84 -3.66
C MET A 46 1.66 -5.84 -2.78
N ALA A 47 1.62 -6.49 -1.62
CA ALA A 47 2.78 -6.66 -0.74
C ALA A 47 3.89 -7.47 -1.44
N ALA A 48 3.53 -8.55 -2.16
CA ALA A 48 4.47 -9.35 -2.94
C ALA A 48 5.08 -8.54 -4.09
N ALA A 49 4.29 -7.77 -4.83
CA ALA A 49 4.77 -6.90 -5.90
C ALA A 49 5.72 -5.82 -5.36
N ALA A 50 5.39 -5.19 -4.22
CA ALA A 50 6.24 -4.22 -3.55
C ALA A 50 7.57 -4.86 -3.11
N PHE A 51 7.53 -6.04 -2.51
CA PHE A 51 8.74 -6.78 -2.12
C PHE A 51 9.62 -7.11 -3.32
N LEU A 52 9.04 -7.61 -4.41
CA LEU A 52 9.77 -7.94 -5.63
C LEU A 52 10.34 -6.69 -6.31
N ALA A 53 9.59 -5.59 -6.35
CA ALA A 53 10.06 -4.32 -6.85
C ALA A 53 11.25 -3.81 -6.02
N GLY A 54 11.15 -3.84 -4.70
CA GLY A 54 12.24 -3.48 -3.80
C GLY A 54 13.50 -4.31 -4.05
N ARG A 55 13.33 -5.62 -4.23
CA ARG A 55 14.45 -6.52 -4.53
C ARG A 55 15.08 -6.24 -5.90
N GLY A 56 14.27 -5.92 -6.92
CA GLY A 56 14.74 -5.60 -8.27
C GLY A 56 15.42 -4.22 -8.38
N LEU A 57 15.08 -3.29 -7.48
CA LEU A 57 15.69 -1.96 -7.45
C LEU A 57 17.10 -1.93 -6.89
N ARG A 58 17.51 -2.98 -6.19
CA ARG A 58 18.87 -3.08 -5.67
C ARG A 58 19.84 -3.40 -6.80
N THR A 59 20.68 -2.44 -7.14
CA THR A 59 21.82 -2.61 -8.04
C THR A 59 23.10 -2.80 -7.22
N GLU A 60 24.10 -3.51 -7.76
CA GLU A 60 25.39 -3.76 -7.11
C GLU A 60 26.14 -2.49 -6.69
N ASP A 61 25.89 -1.38 -7.42
CA ASP A 61 26.51 -0.07 -7.16
C ASP A 61 25.85 0.75 -6.05
N MET A 62 24.79 0.25 -5.43
CA MET A 62 24.12 0.98 -4.35
C MET A 62 24.68 0.56 -2.99
N PRO A 63 25.31 1.50 -2.24
CA PRO A 63 25.68 1.22 -0.86
C PRO A 63 24.40 0.86 -0.09
N ALA A 64 24.45 -0.30 0.57
CA ALA A 64 23.34 -0.75 1.43
C ALA A 64 23.30 0.03 2.74
N ALA A 65 23.15 1.36 2.67
CA ALA A 65 22.84 2.15 3.84
C ALA A 65 21.38 1.83 4.20
N SER A 66 21.18 0.97 5.21
CA SER A 66 19.84 0.60 5.68
C SER A 66 19.04 1.83 6.08
N ASP A 67 19.72 2.85 6.59
CA ASP A 67 19.13 4.11 7.04
C ASP A 67 18.51 4.91 5.88
N ASP A 68 19.17 4.96 4.73
CA ASP A 68 18.62 5.65 3.54
C ASP A 68 17.35 4.95 3.01
N CYS A 69 17.30 3.62 3.09
CA CYS A 69 16.12 2.85 2.71
C CYS A 69 14.95 3.12 3.65
N TRP A 70 15.21 3.11 4.96
CA TRP A 70 14.19 3.42 5.95
C TRP A 70 13.71 4.87 5.85
N ASN A 71 14.60 5.81 5.62
CA ASN A 71 14.24 7.22 5.41
C ASN A 71 13.35 7.39 4.15
N ALA A 72 13.68 6.70 3.06
CA ALA A 72 12.85 6.72 1.85
C ALA A 72 11.46 6.09 2.09
N ALA A 73 11.39 4.97 2.84
CA ALA A 73 10.14 4.33 3.23
C ALA A 73 9.28 5.24 4.11
N ILE A 74 9.89 5.88 5.10
CA ILE A 74 9.20 6.82 5.99
C ILE A 74 8.69 8.02 5.19
N ALA A 75 9.49 8.58 4.29
CA ALA A 75 9.07 9.69 3.46
C ALA A 75 7.85 9.32 2.59
N LEU A 76 7.87 8.14 1.93
CA LEU A 76 6.75 7.65 1.14
C LEU A 76 5.49 7.46 2.01
N TYR A 77 5.65 6.86 3.18
CA TYR A 77 4.55 6.65 4.13
C TYR A 77 3.95 7.96 4.62
N VAL A 78 4.78 8.92 5.01
CA VAL A 78 4.32 10.24 5.49
C VAL A 78 3.55 10.98 4.40
N VAL A 79 4.01 10.94 3.14
CA VAL A 79 3.28 11.53 2.01
C VAL A 79 1.93 10.84 1.82
N SER A 80 1.89 9.51 1.87
CA SER A 80 0.64 8.75 1.75
C SER A 80 -0.35 9.09 2.88
N LEU A 81 0.14 9.19 4.13
CA LEU A 81 -0.70 9.60 5.27
C LEU A 81 -1.22 11.04 5.12
N ALA A 82 -0.37 11.97 4.69
CA ALA A 82 -0.78 13.36 4.49
C ALA A 82 -1.88 13.47 3.43
N LEU A 83 -1.76 12.72 2.33
CA LEU A 83 -2.76 12.68 1.28
C LEU A 83 -4.03 11.96 1.73
N LEU A 84 -3.93 10.88 2.49
CA LEU A 84 -5.10 10.25 3.11
C LEU A 84 -5.82 11.23 4.07
N ALA A 85 -5.08 11.93 4.93
CA ALA A 85 -5.66 12.92 5.82
C ALA A 85 -6.32 14.09 5.05
N ALA A 86 -5.77 14.47 3.90
CA ALA A 86 -6.37 15.46 3.02
C ALA A 86 -7.72 15.01 2.46
N LEU A 87 -7.89 13.70 2.14
CA LEU A 87 -9.16 13.14 1.68
C LEU A 87 -10.32 13.36 2.67
N TRP A 88 -10.01 13.36 3.97
CA TRP A 88 -11.05 13.53 5.00
C TRP A 88 -11.31 14.99 5.39
N LYS A 89 -10.40 15.91 5.05
CA LYS A 89 -10.55 17.32 5.41
C LYS A 89 -10.94 18.23 4.26
N PHE A 90 -10.52 17.91 3.04
CA PHE A 90 -10.72 18.78 1.88
C PHE A 90 -11.80 18.20 0.97
N THR A 91 -12.86 19.00 0.77
CA THR A 91 -13.95 18.68 -0.17
C THR A 91 -13.65 19.14 -1.60
N GLU A 92 -12.49 19.77 -1.83
CA GLU A 92 -12.10 20.22 -3.16
C GLU A 92 -11.79 19.03 -4.07
N GLN A 93 -12.53 18.90 -5.16
CA GLN A 93 -12.51 17.75 -6.07
C GLN A 93 -11.09 17.41 -6.58
N GLY A 94 -10.26 18.41 -6.85
CA GLY A 94 -8.91 18.19 -7.39
C GLY A 94 -7.97 17.50 -6.36
N ALA A 95 -8.00 17.93 -5.10
CA ALA A 95 -7.19 17.34 -4.04
C ALA A 95 -7.63 15.89 -3.75
N VAL A 96 -8.94 15.65 -3.77
CA VAL A 96 -9.53 14.32 -3.57
C VAL A 96 -9.11 13.36 -4.68
N ILE A 97 -9.15 13.78 -5.95
CA ILE A 97 -8.72 12.95 -7.08
C ILE A 97 -7.24 12.59 -6.95
N PHE A 98 -6.37 13.57 -6.69
CA PHE A 98 -4.93 13.32 -6.56
C PHE A 98 -4.61 12.36 -5.41
N ALA A 99 -5.22 12.56 -4.25
CA ALA A 99 -4.99 11.70 -3.09
C ALA A 99 -5.52 10.27 -3.30
N ASN A 100 -6.63 10.09 -4.03
CA ASN A 100 -7.12 8.77 -4.42
C ASN A 100 -6.18 8.08 -5.41
N ILE A 101 -5.67 8.80 -6.42
CA ILE A 101 -4.72 8.24 -7.39
C ILE A 101 -3.43 7.81 -6.69
N TRP A 102 -2.88 8.62 -5.77
CA TRP A 102 -1.69 8.27 -5.01
C TRP A 102 -1.88 7.01 -4.17
N ASN A 103 -3.04 6.83 -3.57
CA ASN A 103 -3.33 5.69 -2.71
C ASN A 103 -3.91 4.46 -3.46
N LEU A 104 -3.86 4.43 -4.79
CA LEU A 104 -4.32 3.28 -5.59
C LEU A 104 -3.72 1.93 -5.16
N PRO A 105 -2.44 1.81 -4.71
CA PRO A 105 -1.92 0.53 -4.24
C PRO A 105 -2.71 -0.08 -3.09
N THR A 106 -3.32 0.73 -2.24
CA THR A 106 -4.07 0.27 -1.06
C THR A 106 -5.59 0.28 -1.24
N ALA A 107 -6.08 1.00 -2.25
CA ALA A 107 -7.51 1.23 -2.44
C ALA A 107 -8.34 -0.07 -2.63
N PRO A 108 -7.92 -1.07 -3.41
CA PRO A 108 -8.68 -2.32 -3.55
C PRO A 108 -8.82 -3.07 -2.24
N ALA A 109 -7.72 -3.14 -1.45
CA ALA A 109 -7.75 -3.79 -0.14
C ALA A 109 -8.65 -3.06 0.84
N LEU A 110 -8.61 -1.73 0.86
CA LEU A 110 -9.46 -0.92 1.73
C LEU A 110 -10.95 -1.14 1.40
N LEU A 111 -11.30 -1.19 0.11
CA LEU A 111 -12.65 -1.51 -0.36
C LEU A 111 -13.10 -2.90 0.13
N GLY A 112 -12.22 -3.90 0.05
CA GLY A 112 -12.51 -5.26 0.51
C GLY A 112 -12.67 -5.35 2.03
N PHE A 113 -11.84 -4.66 2.80
CA PHE A 113 -11.99 -4.58 4.26
C PHE A 113 -13.28 -3.89 4.67
N ASP A 114 -13.66 -2.82 3.98
CA ASP A 114 -14.93 -2.15 4.21
C ASP A 114 -16.12 -3.08 3.96
N ALA A 115 -16.09 -3.83 2.86
CA ALA A 115 -17.10 -4.83 2.54
C ALA A 115 -17.13 -5.98 3.56
N TRP A 116 -15.94 -6.45 4.00
CA TRP A 116 -15.83 -7.50 5.02
C TRP A 116 -16.43 -7.06 6.36
N LEU A 117 -16.10 -5.86 6.83
CA LEU A 117 -16.68 -5.31 8.04
C LEU A 117 -18.21 -5.20 7.95
N GLY A 118 -18.73 -4.81 6.76
CA GLY A 118 -20.17 -4.76 6.52
C GLY A 118 -20.87 -6.12 6.53
N SER A 119 -20.11 -7.21 6.28
CA SER A 119 -20.64 -8.59 6.25
C SER A 119 -20.60 -9.31 7.59
N LEU A 120 -19.88 -8.78 8.61
CA LEU A 120 -19.73 -9.45 9.89
C LEU A 120 -21.07 -9.51 10.65
N PRO A 121 -21.44 -10.68 11.23
CA PRO A 121 -22.59 -10.80 12.09
C PRO A 121 -22.37 -9.99 13.38
N SER A 122 -23.38 -9.26 13.79
CA SER A 122 -23.33 -8.38 14.95
C SER A 122 -23.92 -9.02 16.19
N PRO A 123 -23.42 -8.73 17.39
CA PRO A 123 -24.05 -9.09 18.64
C PRO A 123 -25.45 -8.47 18.83
N GLY A 124 -25.79 -7.42 18.06
CA GLY A 124 -27.07 -6.71 18.11
C GLY A 124 -27.98 -6.93 16.91
N GLY A 125 -27.64 -7.87 15.99
CA GLY A 125 -28.40 -8.17 14.78
C GLY A 125 -27.71 -7.72 13.47
N PRO A 126 -28.20 -8.18 12.31
CA PRO A 126 -27.52 -8.03 11.01
C PRO A 126 -27.34 -6.60 10.48
N GLY A 127 -27.87 -5.61 11.19
CA GLY A 127 -27.77 -4.20 10.79
C GLY A 127 -26.68 -3.39 11.50
N TYR A 128 -26.00 -3.96 12.52
CA TYR A 128 -25.08 -3.14 13.35
C TYR A 128 -23.90 -2.58 12.60
N PHE A 129 -23.18 -3.40 11.83
CA PHE A 129 -22.04 -2.90 11.04
C PHE A 129 -22.48 -2.02 9.87
N ALA A 130 -23.65 -2.27 9.28
CA ALA A 130 -24.24 -1.36 8.31
C ALA A 130 -24.57 0.00 8.94
N LEU A 131 -25.13 -0.02 10.17
CA LEU A 131 -25.40 1.17 10.95
C LEU A 131 -24.08 1.87 11.36
N LEU A 132 -23.06 1.10 11.77
CA LEU A 132 -21.75 1.64 12.12
C LEU A 132 -21.10 2.32 10.91
N ARG A 133 -21.19 1.73 9.71
CA ARG A 133 -20.69 2.32 8.45
C ARG A 133 -21.36 3.63 8.10
N SER A 134 -22.64 3.80 8.42
CA SER A 134 -23.40 5.04 8.20
C SER A 134 -23.12 6.12 9.26
N THR A 135 -22.35 5.81 10.31
CA THR A 135 -22.04 6.76 11.38
C THR A 135 -20.79 7.57 11.07
N GLU A 136 -20.75 8.83 11.52
CA GLU A 136 -19.56 9.68 11.45
C GLU A 136 -18.33 9.01 12.09
N ARG A 137 -18.51 8.22 13.18
CA ARG A 137 -17.42 7.51 13.86
C ARG A 137 -16.70 6.50 12.95
N TYR A 138 -17.40 5.86 12.03
CA TYR A 138 -16.78 4.93 11.09
C TYR A 138 -15.93 5.69 10.09
N HIS A 139 -16.49 6.69 9.44
CA HIS A 139 -15.77 7.50 8.46
C HIS A 139 -14.64 8.30 9.09
N ASP A 140 -14.84 8.86 10.27
CA ASP A 140 -13.86 9.75 10.91
C ASP A 140 -12.76 9.01 11.67
N ARG A 141 -12.96 7.75 12.06
CA ARG A 141 -12.01 7.05 12.93
C ARG A 141 -11.56 5.71 12.39
N ILE A 142 -12.48 4.84 12.00
CA ILE A 142 -12.14 3.46 11.62
C ILE A 142 -11.49 3.44 10.23
N LEU A 143 -12.12 4.03 9.24
CA LEU A 143 -11.64 4.04 7.86
C LEU A 143 -10.26 4.72 7.72
N PRO A 144 -9.99 5.89 8.36
CA PRO A 144 -8.65 6.49 8.38
C PRO A 144 -7.57 5.59 8.96
N VAL A 145 -7.87 4.92 10.08
CA VAL A 145 -6.91 4.01 10.72
C VAL A 145 -6.60 2.82 9.82
N MET A 146 -7.63 2.23 9.20
CA MET A 146 -7.43 1.14 8.23
C MET A 146 -6.60 1.59 7.04
N GLY A 147 -6.91 2.76 6.47
CA GLY A 147 -6.14 3.35 5.38
C GLY A 147 -4.67 3.60 5.77
N ALA A 148 -4.43 4.12 6.96
CA ALA A 148 -3.08 4.35 7.48
C ALA A 148 -2.29 3.04 7.66
N VAL A 149 -2.92 1.99 8.18
CA VAL A 149 -2.28 0.67 8.32
C VAL A 149 -1.94 0.07 6.96
N LEU A 150 -2.88 0.12 6.01
CA LEU A 150 -2.66 -0.40 4.65
C LEU A 150 -1.57 0.39 3.91
N ALA A 151 -1.53 1.71 4.07
CA ALA A 151 -0.51 2.56 3.45
C ALA A 151 0.92 2.25 3.94
N ALA A 152 1.08 1.61 5.12
CA ALA A 152 2.38 1.18 5.62
C ALA A 152 2.89 -0.09 4.93
N VAL A 153 2.02 -0.92 4.36
CA VAL A 153 2.39 -2.24 3.79
C VAL A 153 3.36 -2.08 2.62
N GLU A 154 3.10 -1.16 1.71
CA GLU A 154 3.92 -0.94 0.54
C GLU A 154 5.36 -0.53 0.89
N PRO A 155 5.62 0.58 1.62
CA PRO A 155 6.97 1.01 1.92
C PRO A 155 7.74 0.01 2.79
N LEU A 156 7.06 -0.72 3.68
CA LEU A 156 7.67 -1.80 4.45
C LEU A 156 8.12 -2.95 3.53
N CYS A 157 7.26 -3.42 2.64
CA CYS A 157 7.59 -4.51 1.72
C CYS A 157 8.67 -4.12 0.72
N LEU A 158 8.65 -2.90 0.19
CA LEU A 158 9.72 -2.34 -0.65
C LEU A 158 11.08 -2.39 0.08
N THR A 159 11.11 -1.93 1.33
CA THR A 159 12.33 -1.89 2.14
C THR A 159 12.85 -3.29 2.44
N LEU A 160 11.97 -4.21 2.85
CA LEU A 160 12.33 -5.60 3.11
C LEU A 160 12.86 -6.28 1.84
N GLY A 161 12.23 -6.03 0.69
CA GLY A 161 12.69 -6.51 -0.60
C GLY A 161 14.08 -5.99 -0.93
N PHE A 162 14.31 -4.69 -0.80
CA PHE A 162 15.60 -4.05 -1.04
C PHE A 162 16.69 -4.62 -0.13
N LEU A 163 16.44 -4.73 1.17
CA LEU A 163 17.41 -5.28 2.13
C LEU A 163 17.69 -6.77 1.88
N SER A 164 16.72 -7.55 1.41
CA SER A 164 16.90 -8.97 1.11
C SER A 164 17.74 -9.24 -0.14
N GLY A 165 17.72 -8.33 -1.12
CA GLY A 165 18.42 -8.49 -2.40
C GLY A 165 19.94 -8.57 -2.28
N GLY A 166 20.55 -8.06 -1.19
CA GLY A 166 21.99 -8.02 -1.00
C GLY A 166 22.66 -9.25 -0.38
N ARG A 167 21.87 -10.24 0.02
CA ARG A 167 22.45 -11.44 0.65
C ARG A 167 23.09 -12.44 -0.33
N LYS A 168 22.78 -12.36 -1.63
CA LYS A 168 23.28 -13.33 -2.61
C LYS A 168 24.77 -13.14 -2.97
N THR A 169 25.25 -11.91 -3.10
CA THR A 169 26.63 -11.62 -3.50
C THR A 169 27.67 -12.09 -2.47
N ASN A 170 27.41 -11.95 -1.19
CA ASN A 170 28.36 -12.40 -0.16
C ASN A 170 28.50 -13.93 -0.02
N ASN A 171 27.54 -14.71 -0.51
CA ASN A 171 27.62 -16.18 -0.47
C ASN A 171 28.32 -16.77 -1.70
N GLU A 172 28.30 -16.06 -2.83
CA GLU A 172 29.00 -16.50 -4.05
C GLU A 172 30.48 -16.16 -3.96
N GLU A 173 30.86 -14.99 -3.43
CA GLU A 173 32.27 -14.65 -3.16
C GLU A 173 32.95 -15.61 -2.15
N LYS A 174 32.19 -16.07 -1.13
CA LYS A 174 32.73 -17.07 -0.20
C LYS A 174 32.91 -18.45 -0.80
N LYS A 175 32.15 -18.81 -1.85
CA LYS A 175 32.29 -20.08 -2.57
C LYS A 175 33.40 -20.06 -3.62
N THR A 176 33.80 -18.90 -4.14
CA THR A 176 34.86 -18.76 -5.15
C THR A 176 36.26 -18.65 -4.49
N ASN A 177 36.29 -18.31 -3.19
CA ASN A 177 37.50 -18.17 -2.39
C ASN A 177 37.80 -19.35 -1.45
N ALA A 178 37.04 -20.44 -1.56
CA ALA A 178 37.23 -21.70 -0.83
C ALA A 178 37.55 -22.84 -1.80
#